data_466989d71d16a77050c1f6e56bab5ce1
#
_entry.id   466989d71d16a77050c1f6e56bab5ce1
#
_cell.length_a   1.000
_cell.length_b   1.000
_cell.length_c   1.000
_cell.angle_alpha   90.00
_cell.angle_beta   90.00
_cell.angle_gamma   90.00
#
_symmetry.space_group_name_H-M   'P 1'
#
loop_
_entity.id
_entity.type
_entity.pdbx_description
1 polymer ?
#
loop_
_entity_poly.entity_id
_entity_poly.type
_entity_poly.pdbx_seq_one_letter_code
_entity_poly.pdbx_strand_id
1 'polypeptide(L)'
;MDYKIFDTHAHYDSEDYNEDRKELLNEMNKNGVIGILNCASSYESVKEVYDLTNEYDFIYGALGIHPENADEITDERLEEIKELINNNDKVIAVGEIGLDYYWEENPPKEVQKETFRRQMALAKELNLPVVIHDRDAHKDTLDIMKEFPEVRGAVHCFSGSVEFAKECIKLGYYIGFTGVITFKNAKKLVQVAKEIPVDRILVETDAPFMAPVPNRGKRNRSDYIKEIIEKIAEIREISPKELNNQVNENFFKLMRI
;
A
#
# COMPACT_ATOMS: atom_id res chain seq x y z
N MET A 1 10.61 -8.15 -19.83
CA MET A 1 10.61 -6.69 -19.56
C MET A 1 12.03 -6.22 -19.36
N ASP A 2 12.36 -5.00 -19.79
CA ASP A 2 13.71 -4.44 -19.64
C ASP A 2 13.96 -3.81 -18.27
N TYR A 3 12.97 -3.83 -17.34
CA TYR A 3 13.07 -3.28 -16.01
C TYR A 3 12.40 -4.19 -14.96
N LYS A 4 12.87 -4.05 -13.73
CA LYS A 4 12.46 -4.87 -12.59
C LYS A 4 11.36 -4.13 -11.81
N ILE A 5 10.27 -4.83 -11.49
CA ILE A 5 9.09 -4.28 -10.85
C ILE A 5 9.12 -4.56 -9.34
N PHE A 6 8.81 -3.54 -8.54
CA PHE A 6 8.43 -3.70 -7.15
C PHE A 6 6.95 -3.29 -6.98
N ASP A 7 6.12 -4.18 -6.44
CA ASP A 7 4.72 -3.90 -6.11
C ASP A 7 4.65 -3.38 -4.68
N THR A 8 4.25 -2.12 -4.50
CA THR A 8 4.32 -1.47 -3.19
C THR A 8 3.09 -1.70 -2.31
N HIS A 9 2.08 -2.44 -2.82
CA HIS A 9 0.91 -2.85 -2.04
C HIS A 9 0.12 -3.96 -2.75
N ALA A 10 -0.03 -5.11 -2.09
CA ALA A 10 -0.85 -6.22 -2.55
C ALA A 10 -1.35 -7.07 -1.37
N HIS A 11 -2.32 -7.97 -1.63
CA HIS A 11 -2.92 -8.90 -0.69
C HIS A 11 -2.89 -10.33 -1.23
N TYR A 12 -1.70 -10.93 -1.32
CA TYR A 12 -1.54 -12.33 -1.74
C TYR A 12 -1.93 -13.35 -0.67
N ASP A 13 -2.21 -12.90 0.56
CA ASP A 13 -2.90 -13.67 1.62
C ASP A 13 -4.37 -13.93 1.28
N SER A 14 -5.00 -13.13 0.41
CA SER A 14 -6.42 -13.28 0.01
C SER A 14 -6.76 -14.68 -0.47
N GLU A 15 -7.96 -15.15 -0.09
CA GLU A 15 -8.54 -16.43 -0.53
C GLU A 15 -8.64 -16.55 -2.05
N ASP A 16 -8.72 -15.44 -2.77
CA ASP A 16 -8.73 -15.39 -4.23
C ASP A 16 -7.51 -16.07 -4.87
N TYR A 17 -6.43 -16.26 -4.10
CA TYR A 17 -5.20 -16.90 -4.56
C TYR A 17 -5.00 -18.32 -4.04
N ASN A 18 -5.88 -18.88 -3.21
CA ASN A 18 -5.67 -20.16 -2.55
C ASN A 18 -5.38 -21.31 -3.51
N GLU A 19 -5.97 -21.29 -4.72
CA GLU A 19 -5.82 -22.37 -5.70
C GLU A 19 -4.45 -22.36 -6.42
N ASP A 20 -3.84 -21.17 -6.62
CA ASP A 20 -2.67 -21.03 -7.50
C ASP A 20 -1.61 -20.04 -6.99
N ARG A 21 -1.68 -19.60 -5.72
CA ARG A 21 -0.78 -18.60 -5.11
C ARG A 21 0.70 -18.89 -5.37
N LYS A 22 1.09 -20.11 -5.12
CA LYS A 22 2.49 -20.53 -5.23
C LYS A 22 3.01 -20.48 -6.67
N GLU A 23 2.22 -21.02 -7.60
CA GLU A 23 2.55 -21.02 -9.02
C GLU A 23 2.61 -19.60 -9.56
N LEU A 24 1.62 -18.78 -9.20
CA LEU A 24 1.50 -17.38 -9.63
C LEU A 24 2.66 -16.53 -9.12
N LEU A 25 2.99 -16.60 -7.82
CA LEU A 25 4.10 -15.85 -7.23
C LEU A 25 5.44 -16.23 -7.87
N ASN A 26 5.70 -17.52 -8.08
CA ASN A 26 6.91 -17.98 -8.75
C ASN A 26 6.99 -17.55 -10.22
N GLU A 27 5.86 -17.54 -10.94
CA GLU A 27 5.80 -17.06 -12.32
C GLU A 27 6.12 -15.57 -12.40
N MET A 28 5.48 -14.74 -11.54
CA MET A 28 5.70 -13.29 -11.52
C MET A 28 7.14 -12.94 -11.17
N ASN A 29 7.74 -13.62 -10.20
CA ASN A 29 9.16 -13.41 -9.85
C ASN A 29 10.10 -13.72 -11.03
N LYS A 30 9.89 -14.82 -11.74
CA LYS A 30 10.63 -15.15 -12.97
C LYS A 30 10.43 -14.11 -14.08
N ASN A 31 9.26 -13.47 -14.11
CA ASN A 31 8.90 -12.46 -15.11
C ASN A 31 9.32 -11.03 -14.75
N GLY A 32 10.08 -10.84 -13.67
CA GLY A 32 10.71 -9.57 -13.34
C GLY A 32 10.06 -8.79 -12.19
N VAL A 33 9.10 -9.38 -11.46
CA VAL A 33 8.65 -8.85 -10.16
C VAL A 33 9.70 -9.21 -9.12
N ILE A 34 10.45 -8.21 -8.66
CA ILE A 34 11.59 -8.39 -7.74
C ILE A 34 11.21 -8.23 -6.29
N GLY A 35 10.05 -7.67 -6.01
CA GLY A 35 9.55 -7.50 -4.65
C GLY A 35 8.07 -7.16 -4.63
N ILE A 36 7.44 -7.54 -3.54
CA ILE A 36 6.02 -7.27 -3.23
C ILE A 36 5.94 -6.89 -1.76
N LEU A 37 5.31 -5.76 -1.44
CA LEU A 37 4.86 -5.47 -0.10
C LEU A 37 3.45 -6.04 0.06
N ASN A 38 3.31 -7.15 0.78
CA ASN A 38 2.03 -7.73 1.10
C ASN A 38 1.50 -7.11 2.40
N CYS A 39 0.28 -6.59 2.37
CA CYS A 39 -0.31 -5.83 3.48
C CYS A 39 -1.40 -6.66 4.15
N ALA A 40 -1.34 -6.75 5.48
CA ALA A 40 -2.40 -7.39 6.27
C ALA A 40 -3.62 -6.46 6.38
N SER A 41 -4.82 -7.04 6.41
CA SER A 41 -6.09 -6.32 6.55
C SER A 41 -6.87 -6.67 7.81
N SER A 42 -6.68 -7.88 8.36
CA SER A 42 -7.34 -8.38 9.57
C SER A 42 -6.33 -9.02 10.52
N TYR A 43 -6.75 -9.36 11.73
CA TYR A 43 -5.89 -10.07 12.67
C TYR A 43 -5.50 -11.47 12.14
N GLU A 44 -6.39 -12.14 11.42
CA GLU A 44 -6.10 -13.43 10.77
C GLU A 44 -5.05 -13.26 9.66
N SER A 45 -5.21 -12.26 8.79
CA SER A 45 -4.27 -12.01 7.69
C SER A 45 -2.88 -11.58 8.17
N VAL A 46 -2.74 -10.99 9.36
CA VAL A 46 -1.42 -10.67 9.96
C VAL A 46 -0.50 -11.89 9.97
N LYS A 47 -1.03 -13.04 10.41
CA LYS A 47 -0.24 -14.27 10.45
C LYS A 47 0.07 -14.80 9.05
N GLU A 48 -0.89 -14.76 8.13
CA GLU A 48 -0.70 -15.22 6.76
C GLU A 48 0.35 -14.37 6.02
N VAL A 49 0.30 -13.06 6.17
CA VAL A 49 1.31 -12.15 5.61
C VAL A 49 2.68 -12.43 6.21
N TYR A 50 2.78 -12.62 7.52
CA TYR A 50 4.02 -12.99 8.18
C TYR A 50 4.59 -14.31 7.64
N ASP A 51 3.76 -15.34 7.47
CA ASP A 51 4.17 -16.64 6.93
C ASP A 51 4.66 -16.50 5.47
N LEU A 52 4.00 -15.69 4.62
CA LEU A 52 4.43 -15.41 3.25
C LEU A 52 5.81 -14.74 3.20
N THR A 53 6.12 -13.83 4.13
CA THR A 53 7.45 -13.22 4.20
C THR A 53 8.55 -14.24 4.52
N ASN A 54 8.24 -15.29 5.27
CA ASN A 54 9.18 -16.36 5.57
C ASN A 54 9.34 -17.35 4.41
N GLU A 55 8.27 -17.56 3.62
CA GLU A 55 8.28 -18.53 2.51
C GLU A 55 8.98 -17.99 1.25
N TYR A 56 8.88 -16.67 0.97
CA TYR A 56 9.38 -16.07 -0.28
C TYR A 56 10.38 -14.95 -0.02
N ASP A 57 11.57 -15.03 -0.60
CA ASP A 57 12.64 -14.02 -0.43
C ASP A 57 12.26 -12.63 -0.94
N PHE A 58 11.38 -12.53 -1.94
CA PHE A 58 10.95 -11.30 -2.57
C PHE A 58 9.64 -10.73 -2.00
N ILE A 59 9.04 -11.36 -0.98
CA ILE A 59 7.86 -10.82 -0.28
C ILE A 59 8.30 -10.16 1.02
N TYR A 60 7.86 -8.93 1.17
CA TYR A 60 7.95 -8.12 2.38
C TYR A 60 6.56 -7.97 3.00
N GLY A 61 6.48 -7.69 4.29
CA GLY A 61 5.22 -7.56 5.02
C GLY A 61 4.98 -6.16 5.54
N ALA A 62 3.72 -5.74 5.52
CA ALA A 62 3.19 -4.69 6.36
C ALA A 62 2.12 -5.30 7.25
N LEU A 63 2.30 -5.24 8.58
CA LEU A 63 1.37 -5.83 9.54
C LEU A 63 0.55 -4.74 10.22
N GLY A 64 -0.78 -4.86 10.13
CA GLY A 64 -1.73 -3.93 10.71
C GLY A 64 -3.17 -4.44 10.56
N ILE A 65 -4.12 -3.66 11.06
CA ILE A 65 -5.54 -3.95 11.00
C ILE A 65 -6.23 -2.83 10.22
N HIS A 66 -6.83 -3.19 9.10
CA HIS A 66 -7.58 -2.32 8.21
C HIS A 66 -8.81 -1.71 8.91
N PRO A 67 -9.26 -0.50 8.56
CA PRO A 67 -10.41 0.14 9.20
C PRO A 67 -11.72 -0.68 9.17
N GLU A 68 -11.90 -1.56 8.20
CA GLU A 68 -13.07 -2.45 8.19
C GLU A 68 -13.07 -3.49 9.33
N ASN A 69 -11.91 -3.76 9.91
CA ASN A 69 -11.70 -4.69 11.02
C ASN A 69 -11.21 -3.96 12.29
N ALA A 70 -11.48 -2.64 12.40
CA ALA A 70 -10.94 -1.79 13.47
C ALA A 70 -11.35 -2.24 14.89
N ASP A 71 -12.44 -2.95 15.04
CA ASP A 71 -12.94 -3.50 16.30
C ASP A 71 -12.21 -4.78 16.73
N GLU A 72 -11.36 -5.34 15.87
CA GLU A 72 -10.52 -6.49 16.21
C GLU A 72 -9.33 -6.10 17.12
N ILE A 73 -8.94 -4.82 17.18
CA ILE A 73 -7.77 -4.36 17.94
C ILE A 73 -8.02 -4.44 19.45
N THR A 74 -7.20 -5.26 20.12
CA THR A 74 -7.02 -5.27 21.59
C THR A 74 -5.57 -4.93 21.93
N ASP A 75 -5.27 -4.71 23.21
CA ASP A 75 -3.89 -4.48 23.65
C ASP A 75 -3.02 -5.72 23.43
N GLU A 76 -3.57 -6.91 23.66
CA GLU A 76 -2.89 -8.18 23.46
C GLU A 76 -2.56 -8.40 21.98
N ARG A 77 -3.52 -8.19 21.07
CA ARG A 77 -3.30 -8.34 19.62
C ARG A 77 -2.28 -7.34 19.08
N LEU A 78 -2.31 -6.11 19.59
CA LEU A 78 -1.33 -5.09 19.19
C LEU A 78 0.09 -5.46 19.63
N GLU A 79 0.26 -6.03 20.84
CA GLU A 79 1.56 -6.51 21.32
C GLU A 79 2.02 -7.75 20.51
N GLU A 80 1.13 -8.66 20.15
CA GLU A 80 1.47 -9.80 19.27
C GLU A 80 1.93 -9.33 17.88
N ILE A 81 1.25 -8.34 17.28
CA ILE A 81 1.70 -7.72 16.01
C ILE A 81 3.10 -7.12 16.17
N LYS A 82 3.35 -6.41 17.26
CA LYS A 82 4.66 -5.84 17.58
C LYS A 82 5.74 -6.91 17.71
N GLU A 83 5.45 -8.02 18.39
CA GLU A 83 6.38 -9.14 18.52
C GLU A 83 6.70 -9.77 17.15
N LEU A 84 5.70 -9.98 16.29
CA LEU A 84 5.91 -10.48 14.93
C LEU A 84 6.81 -9.55 14.11
N ILE A 85 6.57 -8.24 14.17
CA ILE A 85 7.39 -7.23 13.49
C ILE A 85 8.86 -7.31 13.98
N ASN A 86 9.07 -7.37 15.29
CA ASN A 86 10.41 -7.41 15.86
C ASN A 86 11.18 -8.72 15.55
N ASN A 87 10.48 -9.78 15.20
CA ASN A 87 11.08 -11.10 14.94
C ASN A 87 11.35 -11.36 13.45
N ASN A 88 11.07 -10.42 12.54
CA ASN A 88 11.25 -10.64 11.10
C ASN A 88 11.62 -9.35 10.37
N ASP A 89 12.87 -9.23 9.95
CA ASP A 89 13.41 -8.06 9.23
C ASP A 89 12.73 -7.79 7.86
N LYS A 90 11.94 -8.75 7.35
CA LYS A 90 11.15 -8.53 6.12
C LYS A 90 9.77 -7.93 6.38
N VAL A 91 9.37 -7.78 7.65
CA VAL A 91 8.22 -6.96 8.03
C VAL A 91 8.71 -5.53 8.19
N ILE A 92 8.46 -4.70 7.18
CA ILE A 92 9.12 -3.41 6.99
C ILE A 92 8.19 -2.19 7.18
N ALA A 93 6.91 -2.43 7.48
CA ALA A 93 5.94 -1.36 7.71
C ALA A 93 4.84 -1.81 8.67
N VAL A 94 4.14 -0.85 9.28
CA VAL A 94 2.85 -1.06 9.92
C VAL A 94 1.74 -0.73 8.92
N GLY A 95 0.87 -1.69 8.63
CA GLY A 95 -0.18 -1.54 7.62
C GLY A 95 -0.84 -2.88 7.24
N GLU A 96 -2.00 -2.79 6.66
CA GLU A 96 -2.72 -1.60 6.22
C GLU A 96 -3.53 -1.02 7.38
N ILE A 97 -3.45 0.30 7.58
CA ILE A 97 -4.13 1.01 8.67
C ILE A 97 -4.81 2.27 8.11
N GLY A 98 -5.77 2.84 8.80
CA GLY A 98 -6.36 4.09 8.33
C GLY A 98 -7.85 4.23 8.59
N LEU A 99 -8.57 4.85 7.64
CA LEU A 99 -9.99 5.17 7.75
C LEU A 99 -10.74 4.85 6.46
N ASP A 100 -11.91 4.20 6.58
CA ASP A 100 -12.87 3.96 5.50
C ASP A 100 -14.27 4.38 5.95
N TYR A 101 -14.80 5.45 5.37
CA TYR A 101 -16.13 5.97 5.67
C TYR A 101 -17.15 5.68 4.56
N TYR A 102 -16.73 4.90 3.56
CA TYR A 102 -17.57 4.58 2.42
C TYR A 102 -18.61 3.49 2.73
N TRP A 103 -18.21 2.43 3.46
CA TRP A 103 -19.07 1.30 3.76
C TRP A 103 -19.80 1.53 5.08
N GLU A 104 -21.16 1.41 5.07
CA GLU A 104 -21.99 1.61 6.25
C GLU A 104 -21.82 0.49 7.31
N GLU A 105 -21.43 -0.71 6.85
CA GLU A 105 -21.16 -1.88 7.69
C GLU A 105 -19.84 -1.82 8.45
N ASN A 106 -18.94 -0.92 8.10
CA ASN A 106 -17.67 -0.76 8.79
C ASN A 106 -17.86 -0.33 10.25
N PRO A 107 -16.89 -0.65 11.14
CA PRO A 107 -16.90 -0.14 12.50
C PRO A 107 -17.12 1.37 12.59
N PRO A 108 -17.75 1.88 13.66
CA PRO A 108 -18.01 3.32 13.85
C PRO A 108 -16.74 4.17 13.67
N LYS A 109 -16.87 5.35 13.07
CA LYS A 109 -15.76 6.27 12.78
C LYS A 109 -14.84 6.52 13.98
N GLU A 110 -15.38 6.62 15.19
CA GLU A 110 -14.57 6.85 16.38
C GLU A 110 -13.73 5.61 16.74
N VAL A 111 -14.25 4.40 16.51
CA VAL A 111 -13.50 3.15 16.67
C VAL A 111 -12.35 3.10 15.65
N GLN A 112 -12.65 3.37 14.38
CA GLN A 112 -11.62 3.43 13.34
C GLN A 112 -10.51 4.46 13.67
N LYS A 113 -10.88 5.67 14.11
CA LYS A 113 -9.92 6.73 14.48
C LYS A 113 -9.06 6.34 15.67
N GLU A 114 -9.63 5.70 16.67
CA GLU A 114 -8.86 5.23 17.84
C GLU A 114 -7.89 4.12 17.43
N THR A 115 -8.36 3.13 16.68
CA THR A 115 -7.52 2.05 16.14
C THR A 115 -6.40 2.57 15.25
N PHE A 116 -6.68 3.56 14.40
CA PHE A 116 -5.67 4.20 13.57
C PHE A 116 -4.60 4.89 14.42
N ARG A 117 -4.98 5.68 15.47
CA ARG A 117 -4.01 6.31 16.39
C ARG A 117 -3.13 5.29 17.12
N ARG A 118 -3.72 4.20 17.58
CA ARG A 118 -2.97 3.13 18.28
C ARG A 118 -1.91 2.51 17.38
N GLN A 119 -2.24 2.27 16.13
CA GLN A 119 -1.29 1.70 15.15
C GLN A 119 -0.25 2.72 14.67
N MET A 120 -0.62 4.01 14.56
CA MET A 120 0.35 5.09 14.34
C MET A 120 1.34 5.21 15.50
N ALA A 121 0.88 5.05 16.74
CA ALA A 121 1.73 5.03 17.92
C ALA A 121 2.70 3.83 17.91
N LEU A 122 2.22 2.64 17.50
CA LEU A 122 3.07 1.46 17.30
C LEU A 122 4.15 1.71 16.24
N ALA A 123 3.78 2.26 15.09
CA ALA A 123 4.72 2.60 14.02
C ALA A 123 5.79 3.61 14.49
N LYS A 124 5.38 4.61 15.27
CA LYS A 124 6.30 5.56 15.91
C LYS A 124 7.26 4.86 16.87
N GLU A 125 6.78 3.99 17.74
CA GLU A 125 7.58 3.24 18.70
C GLU A 125 8.63 2.38 17.98
N LEU A 126 8.23 1.67 16.91
CA LEU A 126 9.10 0.80 16.14
C LEU A 126 9.96 1.56 15.11
N ASN A 127 9.74 2.87 14.94
CA ASN A 127 10.40 3.69 13.91
C ASN A 127 10.22 3.12 12.49
N LEU A 128 9.04 2.56 12.21
CA LEU A 128 8.67 1.99 10.92
C LEU A 128 7.76 2.95 10.13
N PRO A 129 7.79 2.89 8.81
CA PRO A 129 6.80 3.56 7.97
C PRO A 129 5.43 2.90 8.08
N VAL A 130 4.39 3.61 7.61
CA VAL A 130 3.02 3.10 7.58
C VAL A 130 2.47 3.03 6.16
N VAL A 131 1.55 2.10 5.93
CA VAL A 131 0.72 2.04 4.72
C VAL A 131 -0.71 2.42 5.11
N ILE A 132 -1.18 3.56 4.56
CA ILE A 132 -2.44 4.19 4.97
C ILE A 132 -3.52 3.96 3.92
N HIS A 133 -4.63 3.37 4.36
CA HIS A 133 -5.92 3.37 3.68
C HIS A 133 -6.69 4.66 3.99
N ASP A 134 -7.23 5.28 2.94
CA ASP A 134 -8.05 6.50 3.09
C ASP A 134 -9.18 6.53 2.06
N ARG A 135 -10.40 6.27 2.52
CA ARG A 135 -11.58 6.27 1.67
C ARG A 135 -12.69 7.12 2.28
N ASP A 136 -13.02 8.23 1.58
CA ASP A 136 -14.03 9.22 2.01
C ASP A 136 -13.77 9.81 3.42
N ALA A 137 -12.50 9.77 3.90
CA ALA A 137 -12.07 10.15 5.23
C ALA A 137 -10.93 11.19 5.25
N HIS A 138 -10.56 11.78 4.11
CA HIS A 138 -9.35 12.60 3.88
C HIS A 138 -9.01 13.58 5.00
N LYS A 139 -10.05 14.27 5.57
CA LYS A 139 -9.83 15.26 6.61
C LYS A 139 -9.34 14.61 7.90
N ASP A 140 -10.06 13.59 8.38
CA ASP A 140 -9.73 12.92 9.64
C ASP A 140 -8.42 12.13 9.52
N THR A 141 -8.16 11.53 8.34
CA THR A 141 -6.88 10.90 8.02
C THR A 141 -5.72 11.90 8.14
N LEU A 142 -5.84 13.07 7.49
CA LEU A 142 -4.80 14.10 7.57
C LEU A 142 -4.62 14.65 8.99
N ASP A 143 -5.70 14.82 9.73
CA ASP A 143 -5.66 15.33 11.10
C ASP A 143 -4.91 14.33 12.01
N ILE A 144 -5.18 13.02 11.90
CA ILE A 144 -4.45 11.99 12.66
C ILE A 144 -2.98 11.89 12.22
N MET A 145 -2.68 11.95 10.92
CA MET A 145 -1.28 11.99 10.44
C MET A 145 -0.48 13.14 11.07
N LYS A 146 -1.10 14.31 11.27
CA LYS A 146 -0.47 15.47 11.93
C LYS A 146 -0.19 15.28 13.42
N GLU A 147 -0.92 14.38 14.10
CA GLU A 147 -0.66 14.02 15.49
C GLU A 147 0.68 13.24 15.64
N PHE A 148 1.19 12.66 14.54
CA PHE A 148 2.40 11.82 14.51
C PHE A 148 3.43 12.34 13.47
N PRO A 149 4.00 13.54 13.66
CA PRO A 149 4.85 14.18 12.65
C PRO A 149 6.18 13.45 12.38
N GLU A 150 6.57 12.51 13.23
CA GLU A 150 7.77 11.68 13.07
C GLU A 150 7.51 10.46 12.16
N VAL A 151 6.25 10.02 12.04
CA VAL A 151 5.84 8.86 11.24
C VAL A 151 5.77 9.25 9.77
N ARG A 152 6.28 8.42 8.90
CA ARG A 152 6.23 8.54 7.44
C ARG A 152 5.57 7.31 6.86
N GLY A 153 5.12 7.40 5.62
CA GLY A 153 4.46 6.26 4.98
C GLY A 153 4.03 6.53 3.56
N ALA A 154 3.13 5.69 3.11
CA ALA A 154 2.41 5.85 1.86
C ALA A 154 0.91 5.97 2.12
N VAL A 155 0.24 6.88 1.42
CA VAL A 155 -1.22 6.83 1.26
C VAL A 155 -1.46 5.99 0.03
N HIS A 156 -1.87 4.73 0.26
CA HIS A 156 -2.08 3.77 -0.82
C HIS A 156 -3.40 4.03 -1.54
N CYS A 157 -3.57 3.48 -2.73
CA CYS A 157 -4.77 3.58 -3.58
C CYS A 157 -5.39 4.98 -3.60
N PHE A 158 -4.53 5.99 -3.74
CA PHE A 158 -4.89 7.40 -3.53
C PHE A 158 -6.10 7.82 -4.35
N SER A 159 -7.10 8.41 -3.69
CA SER A 159 -8.34 8.88 -4.31
C SER A 159 -8.61 10.38 -4.12
N GLY A 160 -7.71 11.08 -3.42
CA GLY A 160 -7.84 12.49 -3.05
C GLY A 160 -7.60 13.50 -4.16
N SER A 161 -7.63 14.78 -3.81
CA SER A 161 -7.30 15.91 -4.70
C SER A 161 -5.79 16.19 -4.73
N VAL A 162 -5.35 17.03 -5.66
CA VAL A 162 -3.97 17.53 -5.71
C VAL A 162 -3.57 18.24 -4.41
N GLU A 163 -4.47 19.03 -3.85
CA GLU A 163 -4.25 19.76 -2.59
C GLU A 163 -4.04 18.78 -1.43
N PHE A 164 -4.87 17.75 -1.33
CA PHE A 164 -4.72 16.71 -0.30
C PHE A 164 -3.42 15.94 -0.48
N ALA A 165 -3.05 15.55 -1.72
CA ALA A 165 -1.76 14.92 -2.00
C ALA A 165 -0.58 15.80 -1.56
N LYS A 166 -0.63 17.11 -1.84
CA LYS A 166 0.41 18.08 -1.43
C LYS A 166 0.51 18.20 0.10
N GLU A 167 -0.61 18.14 0.83
CA GLU A 167 -0.59 18.14 2.30
C GLU A 167 0.03 16.84 2.85
N CYS A 168 -0.32 15.66 2.30
CA CYS A 168 0.32 14.39 2.68
C CYS A 168 1.83 14.43 2.43
N ILE A 169 2.25 14.94 1.26
CA ILE A 169 3.68 15.07 0.90
C ILE A 169 4.44 16.01 1.84
N LYS A 170 3.85 17.12 2.30
CA LYS A 170 4.45 18.00 3.31
C LYS A 170 4.73 17.30 4.63
N LEU A 171 3.89 16.32 5.00
CA LEU A 171 4.10 15.47 6.17
C LEU A 171 5.11 14.34 5.92
N GLY A 172 5.68 14.24 4.71
CA GLY A 172 6.70 13.25 4.36
C GLY A 172 6.16 11.97 3.74
N TYR A 173 4.86 11.92 3.39
CA TYR A 173 4.23 10.74 2.81
C TYR A 173 4.41 10.65 1.30
N TYR A 174 4.29 9.44 0.79
CA TYR A 174 4.27 9.09 -0.62
C TYR A 174 2.84 8.80 -1.06
N ILE A 175 2.59 8.88 -2.36
CA ILE A 175 1.26 8.72 -2.97
C ILE A 175 1.27 7.49 -3.86
N GLY A 176 0.46 6.47 -3.50
CA GLY A 176 0.31 5.22 -4.22
C GLY A 176 -0.72 5.31 -5.34
N PHE A 177 -0.36 4.81 -6.51
CA PHE A 177 -1.24 4.74 -7.69
C PHE A 177 -1.48 3.31 -8.10
N THR A 178 -2.75 2.90 -8.11
CA THR A 178 -3.21 1.59 -8.56
C THR A 178 -3.62 1.59 -10.04
N GLY A 179 -4.09 0.46 -10.53
CA GLY A 179 -4.66 0.30 -11.87
C GLY A 179 -5.76 1.29 -12.24
N VAL A 180 -6.39 1.94 -11.25
CA VAL A 180 -7.42 2.97 -11.43
C VAL A 180 -6.94 4.13 -12.29
N ILE A 181 -5.64 4.49 -12.24
CA ILE A 181 -5.06 5.59 -13.07
C ILE A 181 -5.24 5.34 -14.58
N THR A 182 -5.40 4.08 -14.99
CA THR A 182 -5.59 3.68 -16.40
C THR A 182 -7.05 3.81 -16.86
N PHE A 183 -8.00 4.06 -15.96
CA PHE A 183 -9.42 4.11 -16.30
C PHE A 183 -9.80 5.42 -16.97
N LYS A 184 -10.75 5.37 -17.93
CA LYS A 184 -11.18 6.56 -18.70
C LYS A 184 -11.72 7.71 -17.85
N ASN A 185 -12.27 7.41 -16.67
CA ASN A 185 -12.83 8.38 -15.74
C ASN A 185 -11.84 8.86 -14.66
N ALA A 186 -10.59 8.41 -14.67
CA ALA A 186 -9.58 8.74 -13.66
C ALA A 186 -8.99 10.16 -13.80
N LYS A 187 -9.74 11.15 -14.29
CA LYS A 187 -9.26 12.50 -14.58
C LYS A 187 -8.58 13.17 -13.37
N LYS A 188 -9.13 12.97 -12.18
CA LYS A 188 -8.59 13.53 -10.92
C LYS A 188 -7.21 12.94 -10.60
N LEU A 189 -7.06 11.61 -10.68
CA LEU A 189 -5.79 10.93 -10.44
C LEU A 189 -4.72 11.29 -11.48
N VAL A 190 -5.11 11.43 -12.75
CA VAL A 190 -4.22 11.92 -13.82
C VAL A 190 -3.67 13.30 -13.47
N GLN A 191 -4.51 14.21 -12.96
CA GLN A 191 -4.06 15.52 -12.53
C GLN A 191 -3.10 15.43 -11.33
N VAL A 192 -3.40 14.58 -10.34
CA VAL A 192 -2.51 14.32 -9.19
C VAL A 192 -1.16 13.81 -9.69
N ALA A 193 -1.14 12.76 -10.51
CA ALA A 193 0.09 12.17 -11.04
C ALA A 193 0.91 13.16 -11.86
N LYS A 194 0.26 14.16 -12.50
CA LYS A 194 0.93 15.23 -13.26
C LYS A 194 1.57 16.29 -12.36
N GLU A 195 0.94 16.64 -11.23
CA GLU A 195 1.33 17.82 -10.44
C GLU A 195 2.25 17.51 -9.26
N ILE A 196 2.20 16.32 -8.67
CA ILE A 196 3.06 16.00 -7.51
C ILE A 196 4.51 15.71 -7.95
N PRO A 197 5.51 15.88 -7.08
CA PRO A 197 6.88 15.51 -7.36
C PRO A 197 7.01 14.02 -7.70
N VAL A 198 7.80 13.67 -8.73
CA VAL A 198 7.98 12.27 -9.15
C VAL A 198 8.65 11.41 -8.07
N ASP A 199 9.49 12.02 -7.24
CA ASP A 199 10.14 11.39 -6.09
C ASP A 199 9.18 11.17 -4.89
N ARG A 200 7.88 11.34 -5.09
CA ARG A 200 6.80 11.08 -4.13
C ARG A 200 5.74 10.11 -4.67
N ILE A 201 5.96 9.57 -5.85
CA ILE A 201 5.06 8.59 -6.50
C ILE A 201 5.48 7.17 -6.12
N LEU A 202 4.50 6.33 -5.74
CA LEU A 202 4.61 4.89 -5.69
C LEU A 202 3.63 4.26 -6.69
N VAL A 203 3.89 3.03 -7.10
CA VAL A 203 3.02 2.23 -7.96
C VAL A 203 2.74 0.89 -7.33
N GLU A 204 1.50 0.48 -7.38
CA GLU A 204 1.00 -0.70 -6.69
C GLU A 204 -0.15 -1.33 -7.44
N THR A 205 -0.44 -2.60 -7.15
CA THR A 205 -1.58 -3.27 -7.75
C THR A 205 -2.84 -3.19 -6.92
N ASP A 206 -2.74 -3.26 -5.60
CA ASP A 206 -3.85 -3.58 -4.71
C ASP A 206 -4.49 -4.94 -5.09
N ALA A 207 -3.66 -5.87 -5.53
CA ALA A 207 -4.08 -7.20 -5.97
C ALA A 207 -4.69 -8.01 -4.80
N PRO A 208 -5.85 -8.64 -5.00
CA PRO A 208 -6.51 -9.07 -6.25
C PRO A 208 -7.38 -8.00 -6.94
N PHE A 209 -7.50 -6.81 -6.37
CA PHE A 209 -8.40 -5.74 -6.80
C PHE A 209 -7.76 -4.83 -7.86
N MET A 210 -8.52 -3.87 -8.37
CA MET A 210 -8.07 -2.71 -9.16
C MET A 210 -7.25 -3.02 -10.42
N ALA A 211 -7.46 -4.19 -11.07
CA ALA A 211 -6.72 -4.55 -12.28
C ALA A 211 -6.76 -3.44 -13.34
N PRO A 212 -5.59 -3.03 -13.88
CA PRO A 212 -5.50 -1.95 -14.88
C PRO A 212 -6.10 -2.35 -16.23
N VAL A 213 -6.40 -1.36 -17.07
CA VAL A 213 -6.70 -1.62 -18.49
C VAL A 213 -5.39 -2.11 -19.16
N PRO A 214 -5.44 -3.19 -19.98
CA PRO A 214 -6.63 -3.85 -20.54
C PRO A 214 -7.21 -5.00 -19.70
N ASN A 215 -6.67 -5.24 -18.52
CA ASN A 215 -7.02 -6.40 -17.68
C ASN A 215 -8.18 -6.16 -16.72
N ARG A 216 -8.85 -5.00 -16.81
CA ARG A 216 -9.96 -4.64 -15.94
C ARG A 216 -11.05 -5.73 -15.90
N GLY A 217 -11.51 -6.08 -14.67
CA GLY A 217 -12.48 -7.14 -14.42
C GLY A 217 -11.89 -8.55 -14.29
N LYS A 218 -10.57 -8.70 -14.41
CA LYS A 218 -9.85 -9.93 -14.05
C LYS A 218 -9.25 -9.78 -12.65
N ARG A 219 -8.93 -10.91 -12.01
CA ARG A 219 -8.09 -10.91 -10.80
C ARG A 219 -6.76 -10.23 -11.11
N ASN A 220 -6.38 -9.24 -10.29
CA ASN A 220 -5.14 -8.49 -10.48
C ASN A 220 -3.91 -9.30 -10.08
N ARG A 221 -2.72 -8.87 -10.52
CA ARG A 221 -1.43 -9.50 -10.24
C ARG A 221 -0.29 -8.49 -10.44
N SER A 222 0.80 -8.65 -9.69
CA SER A 222 1.87 -7.65 -9.61
C SER A 222 2.57 -7.34 -10.94
N ASP A 223 2.62 -8.28 -11.88
CA ASP A 223 3.20 -8.01 -13.19
C ASP A 223 2.33 -7.12 -14.10
N TYR A 224 1.08 -6.79 -13.68
CA TYR A 224 0.26 -5.78 -14.32
C TYR A 224 0.64 -4.33 -13.95
N ILE A 225 1.58 -4.12 -13.02
CA ILE A 225 2.15 -2.80 -12.71
C ILE A 225 2.73 -2.10 -13.94
N LYS A 226 3.20 -2.86 -14.92
CA LYS A 226 3.72 -2.31 -16.17
C LYS A 226 2.73 -1.35 -16.86
N GLU A 227 1.44 -1.64 -16.85
CA GLU A 227 0.39 -0.80 -17.43
C GLU A 227 0.24 0.51 -16.64
N ILE A 228 0.43 0.46 -15.32
CA ILE A 228 0.37 1.62 -14.43
C ILE A 228 1.60 2.51 -14.67
N ILE A 229 2.78 1.90 -14.74
CA ILE A 229 4.04 2.60 -15.05
C ILE A 229 3.97 3.27 -16.42
N GLU A 230 3.54 2.55 -17.47
CA GLU A 230 3.38 3.10 -18.80
C GLU A 230 2.41 4.29 -18.82
N LYS A 231 1.29 4.19 -18.08
CA LYS A 231 0.32 5.27 -18.00
C LYS A 231 0.85 6.51 -17.28
N ILE A 232 1.53 6.35 -16.16
CA ILE A 232 2.11 7.49 -15.42
C ILE A 232 3.29 8.07 -16.20
N ALA A 233 4.11 7.27 -16.87
CA ALA A 233 5.20 7.73 -17.71
C ALA A 233 4.68 8.58 -18.89
N GLU A 234 3.58 8.15 -19.54
CA GLU A 234 2.86 8.95 -20.55
C GLU A 234 2.42 10.30 -19.99
N ILE A 235 1.78 10.33 -18.80
CA ILE A 235 1.30 11.55 -18.15
C ILE A 235 2.45 12.51 -17.82
N ARG A 236 3.62 11.96 -17.45
CA ARG A 236 4.81 12.70 -17.02
C ARG A 236 5.76 13.03 -18.17
N GLU A 237 5.51 12.53 -19.38
CA GLU A 237 6.36 12.69 -20.57
C GLU A 237 7.81 12.20 -20.34
N ILE A 238 7.97 11.09 -19.60
CA ILE A 238 9.24 10.41 -19.35
C ILE A 238 9.18 8.95 -19.81
N SER A 239 10.33 8.27 -19.88
CA SER A 239 10.32 6.86 -20.28
C SER A 239 9.77 5.96 -19.16
N PRO A 240 9.06 4.84 -19.51
CA PRO A 240 8.61 3.87 -18.50
C PRO A 240 9.75 3.32 -17.63
N LYS A 241 10.94 3.14 -18.20
CA LYS A 241 12.13 2.68 -17.48
C LYS A 241 12.61 3.70 -16.45
N GLU A 242 12.62 4.98 -16.81
CA GLU A 242 13.00 6.08 -15.91
C GLU A 242 12.02 6.17 -14.74
N LEU A 243 10.71 6.13 -15.02
CA LEU A 243 9.69 6.13 -13.97
C LEU A 243 9.83 4.91 -13.07
N ASN A 244 10.00 3.70 -13.63
CA ASN A 244 10.16 2.47 -12.84
C ASN A 244 11.36 2.55 -11.90
N ASN A 245 12.49 3.05 -12.36
CA ASN A 245 13.66 3.23 -11.52
C ASN A 245 13.36 4.21 -10.37
N GLN A 246 12.71 5.34 -10.68
CA GLN A 246 12.37 6.35 -9.68
C GLN A 246 11.40 5.81 -8.62
N VAL A 247 10.33 5.10 -9.01
CA VAL A 247 9.36 4.58 -8.04
C VAL A 247 9.95 3.47 -7.16
N ASN A 248 10.87 2.65 -7.69
CA ASN A 248 11.62 1.70 -6.90
C ASN A 248 12.54 2.41 -5.88
N GLU A 249 13.28 3.44 -6.31
CA GLU A 249 14.10 4.26 -5.41
C GLU A 249 13.26 4.94 -4.31
N ASN A 250 12.08 5.44 -4.67
CA ASN A 250 11.14 6.04 -3.73
C ASN A 250 10.73 5.05 -2.64
N PHE A 251 10.38 3.83 -3.05
CA PHE A 251 9.98 2.76 -2.13
C PHE A 251 11.15 2.35 -1.22
N PHE A 252 12.32 2.05 -1.78
CA PHE A 252 13.49 1.66 -0.98
C PHE A 252 13.90 2.75 0.03
N LYS A 253 13.82 4.02 -0.39
CA LYS A 253 14.07 5.16 0.48
C LYS A 253 13.05 5.28 1.61
N LEU A 254 11.76 5.06 1.31
CA LEU A 254 10.69 5.08 2.32
C LEU A 254 10.88 3.95 3.32
N MET A 255 11.07 2.72 2.84
CA MET A 255 11.17 1.51 3.66
C MET A 255 12.56 1.31 4.28
N ARG A 256 13.57 2.06 3.83
CA ARG A 256 14.96 1.98 4.32
C ARG A 256 15.62 0.62 4.09
N ILE A 257 15.34 -0.01 2.96
CA ILE A 257 15.89 -1.30 2.51
C ILE A 257 16.72 -1.17 1.24
#